data_c61000cbb8a0536f5082a83f8d7e8d41
#
_entry.id   c61000cbb8a0536f5082a83f8d7e8d41
#
_cell.length_a   1.000
_cell.length_b   1.000
_cell.length_c   1.000
_cell.angle_alpha   90.00
_cell.angle_beta   90.00
_cell.angle_gamma   90.00
#
_symmetry.space_group_name_H-M   'P 1'
#
loop_
_entity.id
_entity.type
_entity.pdbx_description
1 polymer ?
#
loop_
_entity_poly.entity_id
_entity_poly.type
_entity_poly.pdbx_seq_one_letter_code
_entity_poly.pdbx_strand_id
1 'polypeptide(L)'
;GIELHYSGMPFVRTVMQEKTNDELRLFIVLSLGITALILFLFFRSWTSVVVPLIVISVVVVWVLGTVGILNYKITVLTGLIPSIIVVIGIPNAVYLLNKYHQEFAKHGNKIKALSRMVRKIGMVTFITNFTTAIGFLVLLTTDIKLLKEFGLVAGINILATFVVSIVLIPGILSYLPAPKANQLKHLEFKIVGRFLVLLDLLVHRHRYRVFAATAVILTVAIVGVTKLYSVAYMVDDIPEKSQLKQDLYFFEDNFSGVMPLEIIIDFGRPKSTINARNLRRVDQLEEALEPLENVSSPVSIVSFAKAVRQAFYNGNERFYGLPSPSDRNVILSYLSNQSDNASFLSSFVDTTGQVMRVSLKIADIGSNKMDSLINHVIEPEIDKVFKDDEEISTAVTGSTLLFVKGNQFLIENLRFSLLLAFVIIAIIMAILFANIRMIVISLIPNFIPLIMTAGIMGYFGIPLKPSTALIFSIAFGISVDDSIHFLAKYRQELFAKKFFVPIAISNSIKETGSSMLYTSIILFFGFVIFVFSDFGGTVALGLLTSLTLFFAMFTNLTLLPALLMVFDSGKRNQNFHPLIEHYEFYIEDEDEEIDTQNLLIKENDPFVGTTKK
;
A
#
# COMPACT_ATOMS: atom_id res chain seq x y z
N GLY A 1 -34.86 -22.11 17.04
CA GLY A 1 -33.74 -22.90 16.49
C GLY A 1 -32.54 -22.68 17.33
N ILE A 2 -31.56 -23.56 17.29
CA ILE A 2 -30.26 -23.38 17.92
C ILE A 2 -29.40 -22.59 16.92
N GLU A 3 -28.86 -21.48 17.35
CA GLU A 3 -27.91 -20.68 16.57
C GLU A 3 -26.49 -21.12 16.96
N LEU A 4 -25.61 -21.34 15.97
CA LEU A 4 -24.25 -21.78 16.19
C LEU A 4 -23.29 -20.65 15.80
N HIS A 5 -22.43 -20.28 16.72
CA HIS A 5 -21.39 -19.26 16.51
C HIS A 5 -20.01 -19.91 16.51
N TYR A 6 -19.16 -19.55 15.54
CA TYR A 6 -17.83 -20.10 15.38
C TYR A 6 -16.76 -19.04 15.59
N SER A 7 -15.74 -19.37 16.37
CA SER A 7 -14.59 -18.50 16.61
C SER A 7 -13.29 -19.32 16.66
N GLY A 8 -12.19 -18.62 16.67
CA GLY A 8 -10.85 -19.17 16.78
C GLY A 8 -10.01 -18.91 15.53
N MET A 9 -8.70 -18.79 15.71
CA MET A 9 -7.75 -18.40 14.66
C MET A 9 -7.78 -19.29 13.41
N PRO A 10 -7.94 -20.62 13.48
CA PRO A 10 -8.04 -21.45 12.28
C PRO A 10 -9.26 -21.12 11.42
N PHE A 11 -10.43 -20.91 12.06
CA PHE A 11 -11.67 -20.57 11.37
C PHE A 11 -11.57 -19.18 10.73
N VAL A 12 -11.14 -18.17 11.50
CA VAL A 12 -10.94 -16.80 11.00
C VAL A 12 -10.01 -16.79 9.78
N ARG A 13 -8.85 -17.48 9.85
CA ARG A 13 -7.90 -17.56 8.74
C ARG A 13 -8.48 -18.19 7.49
N THR A 14 -9.26 -19.26 7.63
CA THR A 14 -9.86 -19.95 6.48
C THR A 14 -10.86 -19.05 5.76
N VAL A 15 -11.79 -18.43 6.51
CA VAL A 15 -12.79 -17.51 5.96
C VAL A 15 -12.14 -16.28 5.31
N MET A 16 -11.13 -15.70 5.96
CA MET A 16 -10.38 -14.57 5.42
C MET A 16 -9.64 -14.93 4.12
N GLN A 17 -9.07 -16.13 4.03
CA GLN A 17 -8.37 -16.60 2.82
C GLN A 17 -9.33 -16.81 1.66
N GLU A 18 -10.50 -17.40 1.92
CA GLU A 18 -11.54 -17.59 0.91
C GLU A 18 -12.01 -16.25 0.35
N LYS A 19 -12.38 -15.31 1.21
CA LYS A 19 -12.78 -13.96 0.80
C LYS A 19 -11.67 -13.23 0.04
N THR A 20 -10.42 -13.34 0.47
CA THR A 20 -9.28 -12.73 -0.24
C THR A 20 -9.14 -13.26 -1.66
N ASN A 21 -9.35 -14.56 -1.88
CA ASN A 21 -9.27 -15.15 -3.22
C ASN A 21 -10.44 -14.68 -4.12
N ASP A 22 -11.64 -14.53 -3.56
CA ASP A 22 -12.79 -14.02 -4.30
C ASP A 22 -12.60 -12.54 -4.68
N GLU A 23 -12.13 -11.71 -3.76
CA GLU A 23 -11.80 -10.31 -4.03
C GLU A 23 -10.67 -10.15 -5.06
N LEU A 24 -9.63 -10.98 -5.00
CA LEU A 24 -8.55 -10.96 -5.99
C LEU A 24 -9.12 -11.13 -7.42
N ARG A 25 -9.99 -12.12 -7.61
CA ARG A 25 -10.63 -12.36 -8.92
C ARG A 25 -11.52 -11.19 -9.33
N LEU A 26 -12.34 -10.71 -8.38
CA LEU A 26 -13.25 -9.58 -8.61
C LEU A 26 -12.47 -8.33 -9.05
N PHE A 27 -11.41 -7.96 -8.32
CA PHE A 27 -10.65 -6.75 -8.61
C PHE A 27 -9.85 -6.84 -9.90
N ILE A 28 -9.31 -7.99 -10.28
CA ILE A 28 -8.68 -8.16 -11.59
C ILE A 28 -9.71 -7.91 -12.71
N VAL A 29 -10.90 -8.49 -12.62
CA VAL A 29 -11.95 -8.32 -13.63
C VAL A 29 -12.45 -6.89 -13.68
N LEU A 30 -12.73 -6.28 -12.51
CA LEU A 30 -13.20 -4.90 -12.43
C LEU A 30 -12.14 -3.91 -12.93
N SER A 31 -10.87 -4.08 -12.55
CA SER A 31 -9.80 -3.19 -13.00
C SER A 31 -9.59 -3.25 -14.50
N LEU A 32 -9.62 -4.44 -15.10
CA LEU A 32 -9.57 -4.61 -16.56
C LEU A 32 -10.81 -4.01 -17.24
N GLY A 33 -12.00 -4.24 -16.67
CA GLY A 33 -13.27 -3.72 -17.21
C GLY A 33 -13.36 -2.19 -17.18
N ILE A 34 -13.08 -1.58 -16.03
CA ILE A 34 -13.09 -0.11 -15.90
C ILE A 34 -12.01 0.53 -16.78
N THR A 35 -10.83 -0.10 -16.84
CA THR A 35 -9.76 0.33 -17.76
C THR A 35 -10.22 0.30 -19.19
N ALA A 36 -10.81 -0.79 -19.65
CA ALA A 36 -11.33 -0.92 -21.00
C ALA A 36 -12.37 0.16 -21.31
N LEU A 37 -13.29 0.41 -20.36
CA LEU A 37 -14.32 1.44 -20.49
C LEU A 37 -13.71 2.83 -20.64
N ILE A 38 -12.77 3.19 -19.76
CA ILE A 38 -12.15 4.52 -19.76
C ILE A 38 -11.30 4.71 -21.04
N LEU A 39 -10.49 3.72 -21.41
CA LEU A 39 -9.73 3.78 -22.65
C LEU A 39 -10.64 3.92 -23.89
N PHE A 40 -11.78 3.22 -23.89
CA PHE A 40 -12.74 3.33 -24.99
C PHE A 40 -13.38 4.73 -25.05
N LEU A 41 -13.75 5.29 -23.90
CA LEU A 41 -14.32 6.64 -23.84
C LEU A 41 -13.33 7.72 -24.34
N PHE A 42 -12.05 7.58 -24.01
CA PHE A 42 -11.03 8.53 -24.41
C PHE A 42 -10.60 8.36 -25.87
N PHE A 43 -10.15 7.18 -26.24
CA PHE A 43 -9.57 6.95 -27.56
C PHE A 43 -10.60 6.64 -28.65
N ARG A 44 -11.81 6.23 -28.27
CA ARG A 44 -12.90 5.84 -29.21
C ARG A 44 -12.45 4.86 -30.28
N SER A 45 -11.55 3.96 -29.92
CA SER A 45 -10.89 3.01 -30.80
C SER A 45 -10.69 1.67 -30.11
N TRP A 46 -11.21 0.60 -30.68
CA TRP A 46 -11.00 -0.75 -30.17
C TRP A 46 -9.51 -1.14 -30.16
N THR A 47 -8.74 -0.72 -31.15
CA THR A 47 -7.28 -0.96 -31.18
C THR A 47 -6.59 -0.36 -29.96
N SER A 48 -6.94 0.88 -29.63
CA SER A 48 -6.37 1.60 -28.48
C SER A 48 -6.85 1.06 -27.12
N VAL A 49 -7.87 0.22 -27.09
CA VAL A 49 -8.33 -0.52 -25.91
C VAL A 49 -7.66 -1.88 -25.80
N VAL A 50 -7.71 -2.66 -26.90
CA VAL A 50 -7.26 -4.07 -26.90
C VAL A 50 -5.75 -4.17 -26.72
N VAL A 51 -4.96 -3.28 -27.32
CA VAL A 51 -3.49 -3.34 -27.22
C VAL A 51 -3.01 -3.16 -25.78
N PRO A 52 -3.42 -2.12 -25.01
CA PRO A 52 -3.09 -2.02 -23.59
C PRO A 52 -3.60 -3.19 -22.75
N LEU A 53 -4.82 -3.67 -23.02
CA LEU A 53 -5.38 -4.80 -22.27
C LEU A 53 -4.57 -6.09 -22.47
N ILE A 54 -4.07 -6.37 -23.68
CA ILE A 54 -3.18 -7.50 -23.91
C ILE A 54 -1.91 -7.36 -23.09
N VAL A 55 -1.27 -6.19 -23.15
CA VAL A 55 -0.03 -5.91 -22.41
C VAL A 55 -0.24 -6.12 -20.90
N ILE A 56 -1.32 -5.57 -20.37
CA ILE A 56 -1.62 -5.67 -18.94
C ILE A 56 -2.00 -7.11 -18.55
N SER A 57 -2.72 -7.84 -19.39
CA SER A 57 -3.02 -9.25 -19.11
C SER A 57 -1.75 -10.09 -19.02
N VAL A 58 -0.76 -9.84 -19.90
CA VAL A 58 0.56 -10.48 -19.81
C VAL A 58 1.24 -10.14 -18.48
N VAL A 59 1.17 -8.88 -18.07
CA VAL A 59 1.77 -8.42 -16.80
C VAL A 59 1.08 -9.06 -15.60
N VAL A 60 -0.25 -9.19 -15.59
CA VAL A 60 -1.00 -9.88 -14.52
C VAL A 60 -0.54 -11.33 -14.36
N VAL A 61 -0.42 -12.05 -15.48
CA VAL A 61 0.12 -13.42 -15.46
C VAL A 61 1.54 -13.44 -14.89
N TRP A 62 2.37 -12.46 -15.27
CA TRP A 62 3.73 -12.34 -14.76
C TRP A 62 3.78 -12.06 -13.26
N VAL A 63 2.89 -11.17 -12.74
CA VAL A 63 2.76 -10.90 -11.29
C VAL A 63 2.42 -12.18 -10.53
N LEU A 64 1.41 -12.91 -10.98
CA LEU A 64 1.02 -14.19 -10.37
C LEU A 64 2.15 -15.22 -10.43
N GLY A 65 2.86 -15.26 -11.57
CA GLY A 65 4.06 -16.08 -11.73
C GLY A 65 5.18 -15.70 -10.76
N THR A 66 5.42 -14.39 -10.54
CA THR A 66 6.42 -13.90 -9.57
C THR A 66 6.07 -14.33 -8.14
N VAL A 67 4.80 -14.21 -7.73
CA VAL A 67 4.32 -14.68 -6.42
C VAL A 67 4.56 -16.19 -6.27
N GLY A 68 4.26 -16.97 -7.33
CA GLY A 68 4.46 -18.42 -7.33
C GLY A 68 5.93 -18.82 -7.26
N ILE A 69 6.82 -18.19 -8.06
CA ILE A 69 8.27 -18.47 -8.08
C ILE A 69 8.91 -18.15 -6.73
N LEU A 70 8.51 -17.04 -6.09
CA LEU A 70 9.01 -16.65 -4.77
C LEU A 70 8.37 -17.45 -3.63
N ASN A 71 7.42 -18.33 -3.94
CA ASN A 71 6.71 -19.16 -2.97
C ASN A 71 6.00 -18.34 -1.87
N TYR A 72 5.48 -17.16 -2.24
CA TYR A 72 4.77 -16.28 -1.33
C TYR A 72 3.30 -16.67 -1.22
N LYS A 73 2.76 -16.53 -0.01
CA LYS A 73 1.34 -16.79 0.24
C LYS A 73 0.49 -15.59 -0.20
N ILE A 74 -0.66 -15.90 -0.79
CA ILE A 74 -1.65 -14.86 -1.11
C ILE A 74 -2.32 -14.44 0.19
N THR A 75 -2.11 -13.19 0.56
CA THR A 75 -2.71 -12.52 1.73
C THR A 75 -3.60 -11.38 1.24
N VAL A 76 -4.36 -10.73 2.11
CA VAL A 76 -5.19 -9.56 1.73
C VAL A 76 -4.36 -8.52 0.99
N LEU A 77 -3.15 -8.19 1.45
CA LEU A 77 -2.29 -7.20 0.80
C LEU A 77 -1.67 -7.72 -0.50
N THR A 78 -1.07 -8.92 -0.49
CA THR A 78 -0.43 -9.46 -1.71
C THR A 78 -1.43 -9.81 -2.79
N GLY A 79 -2.67 -10.15 -2.42
CA GLY A 79 -3.79 -10.36 -3.34
C GLY A 79 -4.20 -9.10 -4.12
N LEU A 80 -3.94 -7.90 -3.60
CA LEU A 80 -4.23 -6.64 -4.30
C LEU A 80 -3.18 -6.30 -5.36
N ILE A 81 -1.97 -6.87 -5.31
CA ILE A 81 -0.86 -6.50 -6.21
C ILE A 81 -1.23 -6.64 -7.70
N PRO A 82 -1.85 -7.73 -8.18
CA PRO A 82 -2.21 -7.82 -9.60
C PRO A 82 -3.09 -6.67 -10.06
N SER A 83 -4.10 -6.31 -9.28
CA SER A 83 -5.03 -5.22 -9.60
C SER A 83 -4.36 -3.84 -9.51
N ILE A 84 -3.49 -3.62 -8.53
CA ILE A 84 -2.69 -2.40 -8.39
C ILE A 84 -1.77 -2.24 -9.62
N ILE A 85 -1.09 -3.30 -10.05
CA ILE A 85 -0.21 -3.28 -11.22
C ILE A 85 -0.99 -3.05 -12.51
N VAL A 86 -2.23 -3.57 -12.63
CA VAL A 86 -3.12 -3.21 -13.73
C VAL A 86 -3.31 -1.70 -13.78
N VAL A 87 -3.70 -1.10 -12.67
CA VAL A 87 -3.99 0.34 -12.58
C VAL A 87 -2.75 1.19 -12.87
N ILE A 88 -1.57 0.84 -12.30
CA ILE A 88 -0.31 1.58 -12.49
C ILE A 88 0.28 1.36 -13.89
N GLY A 89 0.07 0.20 -14.49
CA GLY A 89 0.62 -0.13 -15.81
C GLY A 89 -0.08 0.57 -16.98
N ILE A 90 -1.34 0.97 -16.81
CA ILE A 90 -2.13 1.62 -17.86
C ILE A 90 -1.55 2.97 -18.30
N PRO A 91 -1.13 3.87 -17.40
CA PRO A 91 -0.49 5.12 -17.78
C PRO A 91 0.65 4.94 -18.80
N ASN A 92 1.49 3.92 -18.66
CA ASN A 92 2.56 3.64 -19.61
C ASN A 92 2.03 3.42 -21.03
N ALA A 93 0.99 2.60 -21.14
CA ALA A 93 0.37 2.33 -22.43
C ALA A 93 -0.33 3.57 -23.00
N VAL A 94 -0.97 4.38 -22.16
CA VAL A 94 -1.63 5.63 -22.56
C VAL A 94 -0.62 6.65 -23.07
N TYR A 95 0.50 6.86 -22.35
CA TYR A 95 1.57 7.76 -22.78
C TYR A 95 2.15 7.33 -24.14
N LEU A 96 2.45 6.04 -24.32
CA LEU A 96 2.97 5.51 -25.59
C LEU A 96 1.96 5.68 -26.72
N LEU A 97 0.69 5.29 -26.53
CA LEU A 97 -0.35 5.42 -27.54
C LEU A 97 -0.64 6.87 -27.91
N ASN A 98 -0.74 7.75 -26.90
CA ASN A 98 -0.99 9.17 -27.14
C ASN A 98 0.15 9.80 -27.96
N LYS A 99 1.41 9.46 -27.62
CA LYS A 99 2.56 9.94 -28.38
C LYS A 99 2.60 9.37 -29.80
N TYR A 100 2.28 8.09 -29.97
CA TYR A 100 2.15 7.48 -31.30
C TYR A 100 1.12 8.23 -32.16
N HIS A 101 -0.06 8.52 -31.61
CA HIS A 101 -1.11 9.26 -32.30
C HIS A 101 -0.68 10.70 -32.62
N GLN A 102 0.01 11.39 -31.71
CA GLN A 102 0.54 12.74 -31.94
C GLN A 102 1.59 12.77 -33.06
N GLU A 103 2.56 11.85 -33.04
CA GLU A 103 3.60 11.79 -34.05
C GLU A 103 3.02 11.36 -35.43
N PHE A 104 2.05 10.44 -35.42
CA PHE A 104 1.37 10.05 -36.65
C PHE A 104 0.53 11.20 -37.24
N ALA A 105 -0.17 11.97 -36.42
CA ALA A 105 -0.92 13.15 -36.86
C ALA A 105 -0.02 14.22 -37.48
N LYS A 106 1.24 14.35 -37.02
CA LYS A 106 2.20 15.31 -37.53
C LYS A 106 2.81 14.89 -38.88
N HIS A 107 3.10 13.60 -39.08
CA HIS A 107 3.93 13.14 -40.19
C HIS A 107 3.23 12.18 -41.16
N GLY A 108 2.08 11.60 -40.80
CA GLY A 108 1.37 10.62 -41.62
C GLY A 108 2.11 9.29 -41.82
N ASN A 109 3.34 9.14 -41.30
CA ASN A 109 4.16 7.96 -41.50
C ASN A 109 4.17 7.10 -40.21
N LYS A 110 3.69 5.85 -40.34
CA LYS A 110 3.54 4.90 -39.25
C LYS A 110 4.88 4.50 -38.61
N ILE A 111 5.88 4.17 -39.42
CA ILE A 111 7.19 3.70 -38.98
C ILE A 111 7.92 4.84 -38.24
N LYS A 112 7.93 6.03 -38.83
CA LYS A 112 8.50 7.24 -38.23
C LYS A 112 7.82 7.56 -36.88
N ALA A 113 6.47 7.45 -36.82
CA ALA A 113 5.71 7.67 -35.59
C ALA A 113 6.05 6.66 -34.49
N LEU A 114 6.18 5.36 -34.80
CA LEU A 114 6.58 4.31 -33.86
C LEU A 114 8.01 4.52 -33.33
N SER A 115 8.96 4.79 -34.21
CA SER A 115 10.35 5.07 -33.83
C SER A 115 10.45 6.28 -32.89
N ARG A 116 9.79 7.40 -33.26
CA ARG A 116 9.77 8.61 -32.45
C ARG A 116 9.05 8.43 -31.11
N MET A 117 7.97 7.63 -31.07
CA MET A 117 7.28 7.28 -29.83
C MET A 117 8.25 6.62 -28.83
N VAL A 118 8.98 5.57 -29.27
CA VAL A 118 9.93 4.86 -28.42
C VAL A 118 11.08 5.76 -27.98
N ARG A 119 11.67 6.53 -28.91
CA ARG A 119 12.81 7.42 -28.64
C ARG A 119 12.44 8.57 -27.69
N LYS A 120 11.28 9.24 -27.91
CA LYS A 120 10.87 10.44 -27.13
C LYS A 120 10.29 10.12 -25.75
N ILE A 121 9.56 9.01 -25.63
CA ILE A 121 8.87 8.67 -24.37
C ILE A 121 9.57 7.55 -23.61
N GLY A 122 10.27 6.65 -24.28
CA GLY A 122 10.84 5.46 -23.65
C GLY A 122 11.74 5.76 -22.46
N MET A 123 12.65 6.73 -22.56
CA MET A 123 13.54 7.09 -21.45
C MET A 123 12.78 7.73 -20.29
N VAL A 124 11.85 8.62 -20.56
CA VAL A 124 11.03 9.27 -19.51
C VAL A 124 10.19 8.21 -18.80
N THR A 125 9.55 7.33 -19.56
CA THR A 125 8.73 6.23 -18.99
C THR A 125 9.60 5.22 -18.21
N PHE A 126 10.84 4.95 -18.63
CA PHE A 126 11.77 4.15 -17.83
C PHE A 126 12.03 4.78 -16.48
N ILE A 127 12.35 6.07 -16.45
CA ILE A 127 12.65 6.81 -15.24
C ILE A 127 11.45 6.83 -14.30
N THR A 128 10.25 7.09 -14.82
CA THR A 128 9.03 7.13 -14.02
C THR A 128 8.68 5.77 -13.44
N ASN A 129 8.79 4.69 -14.20
CA ASN A 129 8.61 3.34 -13.66
C ASN A 129 9.69 2.98 -12.64
N PHE A 130 10.92 3.45 -12.84
CA PHE A 130 12.01 3.22 -11.88
C PHE A 130 11.75 3.95 -10.56
N THR A 131 11.30 5.21 -10.60
CA THR A 131 10.92 5.95 -9.38
C THR A 131 9.71 5.34 -8.69
N THR A 132 8.71 4.91 -9.44
CA THR A 132 7.55 4.21 -8.88
C THR A 132 7.94 2.88 -8.26
N ALA A 133 8.78 2.08 -8.93
CA ALA A 133 9.30 0.82 -8.38
C ALA A 133 10.07 1.04 -7.07
N ILE A 134 10.87 2.11 -6.97
CA ILE A 134 11.57 2.47 -5.74
C ILE A 134 10.59 2.80 -4.62
N GLY A 135 9.49 3.50 -4.90
CA GLY A 135 8.44 3.77 -3.92
C GLY A 135 7.89 2.49 -3.27
N PHE A 136 7.83 1.38 -4.03
CA PHE A 136 7.47 0.07 -3.50
C PHE A 136 8.67 -0.68 -2.88
N LEU A 137 9.84 -0.67 -3.53
CA LEU A 137 11.03 -1.40 -3.06
C LEU A 137 11.56 -0.88 -1.73
N VAL A 138 11.28 0.36 -1.37
CA VAL A 138 11.62 0.91 -0.05
C VAL A 138 10.96 0.12 1.07
N LEU A 139 9.83 -0.54 0.83
CA LEU A 139 9.20 -1.44 1.82
C LEU A 139 10.08 -2.65 2.17
N LEU A 140 11.10 -2.97 1.38
CA LEU A 140 12.10 -4.00 1.72
C LEU A 140 12.94 -3.63 2.95
N THR A 141 13.04 -2.35 3.27
CA THR A 141 13.79 -1.87 4.46
C THR A 141 13.00 -2.03 5.76
N THR A 142 11.71 -2.31 5.69
CA THR A 142 10.90 -2.62 6.87
C THR A 142 11.21 -4.03 7.36
N ASP A 143 11.10 -4.30 8.66
CA ASP A 143 11.29 -5.66 9.18
C ASP A 143 10.04 -6.54 9.12
N ILE A 144 8.99 -6.05 8.44
CA ILE A 144 7.71 -6.73 8.33
C ILE A 144 7.69 -7.58 7.07
N LYS A 145 7.66 -8.89 7.24
CA LYS A 145 7.68 -9.86 6.14
C LYS A 145 6.62 -9.57 5.07
N LEU A 146 5.39 -9.27 5.49
CA LEU A 146 4.26 -9.01 4.58
C LEU A 146 4.52 -7.78 3.68
N LEU A 147 5.09 -6.71 4.24
CA LEU A 147 5.42 -5.50 3.50
C LEU A 147 6.64 -5.70 2.59
N LYS A 148 7.63 -6.49 3.03
CA LYS A 148 8.76 -6.89 2.17
C LYS A 148 8.29 -7.66 0.95
N GLU A 149 7.44 -8.67 1.15
CA GLU A 149 6.87 -9.47 0.07
C GLU A 149 6.07 -8.61 -0.91
N PHE A 150 5.19 -7.74 -0.37
CA PHE A 150 4.40 -6.80 -1.16
C PHE A 150 5.29 -5.85 -1.98
N GLY A 151 6.25 -5.18 -1.33
CA GLY A 151 7.15 -4.22 -1.97
C GLY A 151 8.02 -4.84 -3.05
N LEU A 152 8.56 -6.04 -2.80
CA LEU A 152 9.40 -6.77 -3.76
C LEU A 152 8.62 -7.17 -5.00
N VAL A 153 7.46 -7.81 -4.82
CA VAL A 153 6.62 -8.26 -5.94
C VAL A 153 6.14 -7.06 -6.75
N ALA A 154 5.63 -6.02 -6.09
CA ALA A 154 5.15 -4.83 -6.79
C ALA A 154 6.29 -4.11 -7.52
N GLY A 155 7.42 -3.86 -6.85
CA GLY A 155 8.54 -3.13 -7.44
C GLY A 155 9.14 -3.82 -8.68
N ILE A 156 9.39 -5.13 -8.60
CA ILE A 156 9.91 -5.90 -9.75
C ILE A 156 8.89 -5.88 -10.91
N ASN A 157 7.61 -6.06 -10.63
CA ASN A 157 6.59 -6.13 -11.66
C ASN A 157 6.26 -4.77 -12.28
N ILE A 158 6.48 -3.65 -11.59
CA ILE A 158 6.42 -2.31 -12.20
C ILE A 158 7.52 -2.15 -13.25
N LEU A 159 8.75 -2.59 -12.95
CA LEU A 159 9.83 -2.57 -13.94
C LEU A 159 9.55 -3.54 -15.10
N ALA A 160 9.03 -4.72 -14.82
CA ALA A 160 8.59 -5.66 -15.86
C ALA A 160 7.49 -5.07 -16.74
N THR A 161 6.54 -4.32 -16.16
CA THR A 161 5.46 -3.63 -16.90
C THR A 161 6.02 -2.63 -17.92
N PHE A 162 7.06 -1.88 -17.54
CA PHE A 162 7.74 -1.00 -18.49
C PHE A 162 8.33 -1.79 -19.67
N VAL A 163 9.10 -2.85 -19.39
CA VAL A 163 9.74 -3.67 -20.43
C VAL A 163 8.70 -4.29 -21.35
N VAL A 164 7.65 -4.88 -20.80
CA VAL A 164 6.55 -5.47 -21.57
C VAL A 164 5.85 -4.40 -22.43
N SER A 165 5.58 -3.22 -21.87
CA SER A 165 4.91 -2.13 -22.59
C SER A 165 5.74 -1.59 -23.75
N ILE A 166 7.05 -1.31 -23.52
CA ILE A 166 7.92 -0.70 -24.54
C ILE A 166 8.24 -1.67 -25.67
N VAL A 167 8.13 -2.99 -25.45
CA VAL A 167 8.35 -4.02 -26.47
C VAL A 167 7.05 -4.39 -27.18
N LEU A 168 6.00 -4.72 -26.44
CA LEU A 168 4.78 -5.25 -27.03
C LEU A 168 3.94 -4.18 -27.72
N ILE A 169 3.85 -2.95 -27.18
CA ILE A 169 3.01 -1.92 -27.80
C ILE A 169 3.51 -1.55 -29.21
N PRO A 170 4.78 -1.17 -29.42
CA PRO A 170 5.28 -0.91 -30.77
C PRO A 170 5.23 -2.15 -31.66
N GLY A 171 5.55 -3.33 -31.09
CA GLY A 171 5.49 -4.60 -31.81
C GLY A 171 4.10 -4.87 -32.37
N ILE A 172 3.06 -4.85 -31.52
CA ILE A 172 1.67 -5.08 -31.94
C ILE A 172 1.21 -4.00 -32.93
N LEU A 173 1.48 -2.71 -32.63
CA LEU A 173 1.09 -1.60 -33.50
C LEU A 173 1.78 -1.67 -34.88
N SER A 174 2.97 -2.28 -34.98
CA SER A 174 3.69 -2.44 -36.24
C SER A 174 2.94 -3.34 -37.25
N TYR A 175 2.21 -4.35 -36.74
CA TYR A 175 1.39 -5.24 -37.58
C TYR A 175 0.00 -4.68 -37.89
N LEU A 176 -0.52 -3.77 -37.05
CA LEU A 176 -1.85 -3.21 -37.20
C LEU A 176 -1.86 -2.10 -38.27
N PRO A 177 -3.00 -1.83 -38.93
CA PRO A 177 -3.10 -0.72 -39.90
C PRO A 177 -2.87 0.64 -39.21
N ALA A 178 -2.47 1.64 -40.01
CA ALA A 178 -2.28 3.00 -39.52
C ALA A 178 -3.57 3.58 -38.91
N PRO A 179 -3.46 4.49 -37.92
CA PRO A 179 -4.63 5.08 -37.26
C PRO A 179 -5.52 5.83 -38.26
N LYS A 180 -6.84 5.60 -38.15
CA LYS A 180 -7.83 6.35 -38.96
C LYS A 180 -8.07 7.73 -38.35
N ALA A 181 -8.53 8.71 -39.14
CA ALA A 181 -8.83 10.07 -38.69
C ALA A 181 -9.76 10.12 -37.43
N ASN A 182 -10.72 9.20 -37.35
CA ASN A 182 -11.59 9.12 -36.17
C ASN A 182 -10.86 8.73 -34.89
N GLN A 183 -9.77 8.00 -34.97
CA GLN A 183 -8.96 7.57 -33.81
C GLN A 183 -8.05 8.69 -33.29
N LEU A 184 -7.81 9.73 -34.09
CA LEU A 184 -7.01 10.89 -33.72
C LEU A 184 -7.84 12.02 -33.10
N LYS A 185 -9.19 11.95 -33.17
CA LYS A 185 -10.10 12.99 -32.64
C LYS A 185 -9.97 13.26 -31.14
N HIS A 186 -9.43 12.32 -30.36
CA HIS A 186 -9.20 12.53 -28.93
C HIS A 186 -8.13 13.61 -28.67
N LEU A 187 -7.21 13.84 -29.60
CA LEU A 187 -6.20 14.90 -29.52
C LEU A 187 -6.83 16.32 -29.54
N GLU A 188 -8.03 16.44 -30.14
CA GLU A 188 -8.77 17.70 -30.27
C GLU A 188 -9.97 17.79 -29.32
N PHE A 189 -9.97 17.09 -28.19
CA PHE A 189 -11.10 17.06 -27.28
C PHE A 189 -11.33 18.45 -26.66
N LYS A 190 -12.32 19.17 -27.13
CA LYS A 190 -12.59 20.58 -26.80
C LYS A 190 -12.73 20.86 -25.31
N ILE A 191 -13.27 19.91 -24.52
CA ILE A 191 -13.44 20.06 -23.06
C ILE A 191 -12.08 20.07 -22.39
N VAL A 192 -11.22 19.10 -22.70
CA VAL A 192 -9.85 19.00 -22.18
C VAL A 192 -9.04 20.22 -22.59
N GLY A 193 -9.11 20.63 -23.86
CA GLY A 193 -8.44 21.83 -24.34
C GLY A 193 -8.86 23.09 -23.60
N ARG A 194 -10.16 23.30 -23.35
CA ARG A 194 -10.67 24.46 -22.58
C ARG A 194 -10.19 24.41 -21.13
N PHE A 195 -10.18 23.23 -20.51
CA PHE A 195 -9.70 23.06 -19.14
C PHE A 195 -8.19 23.39 -19.05
N LEU A 196 -7.37 22.90 -19.96
CA LEU A 196 -5.94 23.20 -20.00
C LEU A 196 -5.66 24.69 -20.25
N VAL A 197 -6.43 25.35 -21.11
CA VAL A 197 -6.37 26.81 -21.33
C VAL A 197 -6.71 27.56 -20.04
N LEU A 198 -7.70 27.10 -19.28
CA LEU A 198 -8.05 27.70 -18.00
C LEU A 198 -6.92 27.56 -16.98
N LEU A 199 -6.27 26.39 -16.91
CA LEU A 199 -5.12 26.16 -16.04
C LEU A 199 -3.91 27.02 -16.47
N ASP A 200 -3.64 27.12 -17.75
CA ASP A 200 -2.58 27.98 -18.30
C ASP A 200 -2.82 29.46 -17.94
N LEU A 201 -4.05 29.94 -18.06
CA LEU A 201 -4.43 31.30 -17.65
C LEU A 201 -4.27 31.51 -16.14
N LEU A 202 -4.66 30.53 -15.32
CA LEU A 202 -4.47 30.56 -13.87
C LEU A 202 -2.99 30.68 -13.49
N VAL A 203 -2.11 29.91 -14.11
CA VAL A 203 -0.67 29.90 -13.88
C VAL A 203 -0.04 31.23 -14.31
N HIS A 204 -0.39 31.74 -15.48
CA HIS A 204 0.24 32.96 -16.02
C HIS A 204 -0.30 34.25 -15.35
N ARG A 205 -1.63 34.39 -15.24
CA ARG A 205 -2.25 35.64 -14.76
C ARG A 205 -2.51 35.66 -13.26
N HIS A 206 -2.76 34.49 -12.64
CA HIS A 206 -3.24 34.41 -11.25
C HIS A 206 -2.37 33.51 -10.36
N ARG A 207 -1.05 33.36 -10.65
CA ARG A 207 -0.13 32.50 -9.89
C ARG A 207 -0.12 32.73 -8.39
N TYR A 208 -0.23 34.01 -7.95
CA TYR A 208 -0.30 34.32 -6.51
C TYR A 208 -1.57 33.81 -5.86
N ARG A 209 -2.70 33.72 -6.59
CA ARG A 209 -3.93 33.09 -6.10
C ARG A 209 -3.74 31.58 -5.97
N VAL A 210 -3.00 30.94 -6.87
CA VAL A 210 -2.65 29.52 -6.75
C VAL A 210 -1.84 29.30 -5.48
N PHE A 211 -0.82 30.11 -5.21
CA PHE A 211 -0.04 30.01 -3.97
C PHE A 211 -0.89 30.25 -2.72
N ALA A 212 -1.72 31.26 -2.73
CA ALA A 212 -2.59 31.58 -1.59
C ALA A 212 -3.60 30.43 -1.33
N ALA A 213 -4.25 29.94 -2.37
CA ALA A 213 -5.19 28.79 -2.26
C ALA A 213 -4.47 27.54 -1.73
N THR A 214 -3.28 27.23 -2.28
CA THR A 214 -2.47 26.09 -1.81
C THR A 214 -2.06 26.26 -0.35
N ALA A 215 -1.64 27.46 0.06
CA ALA A 215 -1.27 27.75 1.45
C ALA A 215 -2.45 27.57 2.40
N VAL A 216 -3.64 28.07 2.04
CA VAL A 216 -4.87 27.87 2.84
C VAL A 216 -5.22 26.39 2.96
N ILE A 217 -5.23 25.66 1.83
CA ILE A 217 -5.53 24.23 1.83
C ILE A 217 -4.50 23.46 2.68
N LEU A 218 -3.21 23.80 2.54
CA LEU A 218 -2.14 23.18 3.32
C LEU A 218 -2.30 23.46 4.82
N THR A 219 -2.65 24.69 5.20
CA THR A 219 -2.90 25.04 6.61
C THR A 219 -4.07 24.21 7.18
N VAL A 220 -5.17 24.12 6.45
CA VAL A 220 -6.32 23.30 6.83
C VAL A 220 -5.90 21.81 6.94
N ALA A 221 -5.13 21.32 5.98
CA ALA A 221 -4.65 19.94 6.01
C ALA A 221 -3.73 19.67 7.21
N ILE A 222 -2.79 20.59 7.55
CA ILE A 222 -1.91 20.46 8.72
C ILE A 222 -2.74 20.40 10.02
N VAL A 223 -3.77 21.22 10.15
CA VAL A 223 -4.70 21.14 11.30
C VAL A 223 -5.40 19.77 11.34
N GLY A 224 -5.75 19.19 10.20
CA GLY A 224 -6.28 17.83 10.13
C GLY A 224 -5.25 16.79 10.58
N VAL A 225 -3.99 16.93 10.16
CA VAL A 225 -2.90 16.03 10.56
C VAL A 225 -2.70 15.99 12.09
N THR A 226 -2.90 17.10 12.80
CA THR A 226 -2.80 17.11 14.28
C THR A 226 -3.88 16.27 14.97
N LYS A 227 -4.98 15.94 14.26
CA LYS A 227 -6.04 15.07 14.75
C LYS A 227 -5.82 13.60 14.37
N LEU A 228 -4.78 13.30 13.59
CA LEU A 228 -4.49 11.94 13.17
C LEU A 228 -4.05 11.10 14.37
N TYR A 229 -4.67 9.97 14.54
CA TYR A 229 -4.33 9.03 15.59
C TYR A 229 -3.99 7.67 14.98
N SER A 230 -3.19 6.91 15.72
CA SER A 230 -2.79 5.57 15.32
C SER A 230 -3.41 4.57 16.28
N VAL A 231 -4.40 3.83 15.79
CA VAL A 231 -5.04 2.73 16.53
C VAL A 231 -5.33 1.62 15.54
N ALA A 232 -4.98 0.40 15.87
CA ALA A 232 -5.40 -0.78 15.15
C ALA A 232 -6.35 -1.61 16.02
N TYR A 233 -7.39 -2.13 15.40
CA TYR A 233 -8.27 -3.14 15.97
C TYR A 233 -8.05 -4.44 15.20
N MET A 234 -8.08 -5.56 15.87
CA MET A 234 -7.82 -6.86 15.23
C MET A 234 -8.97 -7.26 14.29
N VAL A 235 -10.19 -6.93 14.69
CA VAL A 235 -11.41 -7.26 13.95
C VAL A 235 -11.89 -6.16 12.99
N ASP A 236 -11.18 -5.04 12.91
CA ASP A 236 -11.60 -3.86 12.16
C ASP A 236 -11.53 -4.07 10.63
N ASP A 237 -10.60 -4.88 10.17
CA ASP A 237 -10.46 -5.21 8.75
C ASP A 237 -11.42 -6.33 8.31
N ILE A 238 -12.18 -6.94 9.24
CA ILE A 238 -13.20 -7.95 8.92
C ILE A 238 -14.48 -7.23 8.47
N PRO A 239 -15.14 -7.71 7.40
CA PRO A 239 -16.35 -7.06 6.90
C PRO A 239 -17.46 -6.97 7.95
N GLU A 240 -18.01 -5.77 8.18
CA GLU A 240 -19.04 -5.51 9.18
C GLU A 240 -20.27 -6.43 9.07
N LYS A 241 -20.67 -6.74 7.84
CA LYS A 241 -21.86 -7.56 7.56
C LYS A 241 -21.57 -9.05 7.49
N SER A 242 -20.32 -9.48 7.72
CA SER A 242 -19.97 -10.89 7.64
C SER A 242 -20.44 -11.66 8.87
N GLN A 243 -20.84 -12.91 8.67
CA GLN A 243 -21.15 -13.83 9.76
C GLN A 243 -19.98 -13.94 10.74
N LEU A 244 -18.75 -13.96 10.21
CA LEU A 244 -17.54 -14.01 11.01
C LEU A 244 -17.46 -12.85 12.02
N LYS A 245 -17.81 -11.62 11.63
CA LYS A 245 -17.78 -10.46 12.55
C LYS A 245 -18.88 -10.52 13.59
N GLN A 246 -20.08 -10.98 13.19
CA GLN A 246 -21.18 -11.19 14.12
C GLN A 246 -20.84 -12.27 15.15
N ASP A 247 -20.23 -13.37 14.72
CA ASP A 247 -19.76 -14.43 15.62
C ASP A 247 -18.69 -13.92 16.60
N LEU A 248 -17.74 -13.10 16.12
CA LEU A 248 -16.72 -12.49 16.98
C LEU A 248 -17.32 -11.56 18.02
N TYR A 249 -18.28 -10.70 17.65
CA TYR A 249 -19.01 -9.84 18.59
C TYR A 249 -19.79 -10.67 19.61
N PHE A 250 -20.45 -11.76 19.17
CA PHE A 250 -21.10 -12.67 20.11
C PHE A 250 -20.15 -13.22 21.17
N PHE A 251 -18.93 -13.62 20.76
CA PHE A 251 -17.92 -14.09 21.71
C PHE A 251 -17.36 -12.97 22.57
N GLU A 252 -17.24 -11.76 22.05
CA GLU A 252 -16.75 -10.60 22.80
C GLU A 252 -17.75 -10.21 23.90
N ASP A 253 -19.03 -10.13 23.56
CA ASP A 253 -20.11 -9.73 24.47
C ASP A 253 -20.41 -10.79 25.55
N ASN A 254 -20.33 -12.09 25.20
CA ASN A 254 -20.74 -13.16 26.11
C ASN A 254 -19.56 -13.81 26.86
N PHE A 255 -18.32 -13.68 26.39
CA PHE A 255 -17.12 -14.31 26.96
C PHE A 255 -16.00 -13.32 27.30
N SER A 256 -16.32 -12.05 27.44
CA SER A 256 -15.45 -10.95 27.90
C SER A 256 -14.14 -10.81 27.13
N GLY A 257 -14.16 -11.09 25.84
CA GLY A 257 -13.01 -10.88 24.96
C GLY A 257 -12.69 -12.06 24.04
N VAL A 258 -11.96 -11.75 22.98
CA VAL A 258 -11.56 -12.71 21.92
C VAL A 258 -10.05 -12.80 21.76
N MET A 259 -9.28 -11.89 22.35
CA MET A 259 -7.83 -11.80 22.15
C MET A 259 -7.06 -12.42 23.32
N PRO A 260 -6.36 -13.55 23.14
CA PRO A 260 -5.65 -14.20 24.22
C PRO A 260 -4.40 -13.41 24.67
N LEU A 261 -4.27 -13.25 25.97
CA LEU A 261 -3.08 -12.77 26.67
C LEU A 261 -2.62 -13.83 27.65
N GLU A 262 -1.33 -14.07 27.70
CA GLU A 262 -0.73 -15.12 28.51
C GLU A 262 0.29 -14.51 29.47
N ILE A 263 0.21 -14.88 30.75
CA ILE A 263 1.22 -14.52 31.75
C ILE A 263 1.99 -15.80 32.04
N ILE A 264 3.28 -15.79 31.79
CA ILE A 264 4.21 -16.87 32.08
C ILE A 264 4.92 -16.55 33.39
N ILE A 265 4.93 -17.52 34.33
CA ILE A 265 5.57 -17.40 35.61
C ILE A 265 6.55 -18.57 35.73
N ASP A 266 7.84 -18.28 35.73
CA ASP A 266 8.91 -19.24 35.97
C ASP A 266 9.37 -19.14 37.42
N PHE A 267 9.17 -20.21 38.18
CA PHE A 267 9.52 -20.28 39.61
C PHE A 267 10.99 -20.69 39.84
N GLY A 268 11.81 -20.80 38.80
CA GLY A 268 13.24 -21.08 38.89
C GLY A 268 13.62 -22.51 39.30
N ARG A 269 12.68 -23.31 39.84
CA ARG A 269 12.96 -24.68 40.34
C ARG A 269 11.89 -25.68 39.86
N PRO A 270 12.28 -26.89 39.46
CA PRO A 270 11.32 -27.95 39.11
C PRO A 270 10.33 -28.25 40.23
N LYS A 271 9.09 -28.59 39.85
CA LYS A 271 7.96 -28.90 40.76
C LYS A 271 7.52 -27.76 41.69
N SER A 272 7.94 -26.53 41.41
CA SER A 272 7.58 -25.35 42.22
C SER A 272 6.17 -24.84 41.93
N THR A 273 5.58 -25.18 40.78
CA THR A 273 4.23 -24.75 40.39
C THR A 273 3.14 -25.22 41.34
N ILE A 274 3.30 -26.40 41.95
CA ILE A 274 2.33 -26.99 42.91
C ILE A 274 2.61 -26.63 44.36
N ASN A 275 3.63 -25.79 44.65
CA ASN A 275 3.93 -25.32 45.99
C ASN A 275 2.80 -24.41 46.51
N ALA A 276 2.35 -24.64 47.75
CA ALA A 276 1.26 -23.88 48.37
C ALA A 276 1.52 -22.36 48.41
N ARG A 277 2.77 -21.92 48.59
CA ARG A 277 3.16 -20.51 48.58
C ARG A 277 2.96 -19.92 47.19
N ASN A 278 3.41 -20.63 46.15
CA ASN A 278 3.31 -20.18 44.78
C ASN A 278 1.87 -20.20 44.25
N LEU A 279 1.09 -21.23 44.62
CA LEU A 279 -0.35 -21.27 44.27
C LEU A 279 -1.11 -20.09 44.93
N ARG A 280 -0.80 -19.70 46.17
CA ARG A 280 -1.42 -18.52 46.80
C ARG A 280 -1.05 -17.22 46.12
N ARG A 281 0.19 -17.06 45.67
CA ARG A 281 0.62 -15.88 44.91
C ARG A 281 -0.11 -15.77 43.56
N VAL A 282 -0.25 -16.87 42.87
CA VAL A 282 -1.01 -16.89 41.60
C VAL A 282 -2.50 -16.62 41.88
N ASP A 283 -3.05 -17.14 42.97
CA ASP A 283 -4.40 -16.85 43.41
C ASP A 283 -4.62 -15.36 43.69
N GLN A 284 -3.69 -14.71 44.37
CA GLN A 284 -3.69 -13.25 44.61
C GLN A 284 -3.62 -12.47 43.28
N LEU A 285 -2.84 -12.93 42.29
CA LEU A 285 -2.79 -12.33 40.98
C LEU A 285 -4.13 -12.50 40.24
N GLU A 286 -4.73 -13.70 40.26
CA GLU A 286 -6.05 -13.94 39.64
C GLU A 286 -7.12 -13.03 40.28
N GLU A 287 -7.16 -12.91 41.61
CA GLU A 287 -8.09 -12.02 42.30
C GLU A 287 -7.88 -10.53 41.97
N ALA A 288 -6.64 -10.11 41.74
CA ALA A 288 -6.34 -8.73 41.33
C ALA A 288 -6.74 -8.42 39.86
N LEU A 289 -6.68 -9.43 38.99
CA LEU A 289 -7.01 -9.27 37.56
C LEU A 289 -8.51 -9.46 37.27
N GLU A 290 -9.26 -10.22 38.11
CA GLU A 290 -10.66 -10.55 37.89
C GLU A 290 -11.60 -9.33 37.77
N PRO A 291 -11.45 -8.24 38.58
CA PRO A 291 -12.34 -7.08 38.50
C PRO A 291 -12.03 -6.12 37.33
N LEU A 292 -11.01 -6.40 36.53
CA LEU A 292 -10.62 -5.49 35.46
C LEU A 292 -11.65 -5.50 34.31
N GLU A 293 -12.08 -4.31 33.90
CA GLU A 293 -12.95 -4.16 32.74
C GLU A 293 -12.22 -4.56 31.45
N ASN A 294 -12.93 -5.16 30.52
CA ASN A 294 -12.42 -5.64 29.22
C ASN A 294 -11.40 -6.78 29.29
N VAL A 295 -11.30 -7.45 30.43
CA VAL A 295 -10.48 -8.63 30.64
C VAL A 295 -11.37 -9.78 31.14
N SER A 296 -11.19 -10.97 30.58
CA SER A 296 -11.90 -12.17 31.05
C SER A 296 -11.32 -12.63 32.37
N SER A 297 -12.10 -13.42 33.15
CA SER A 297 -11.56 -14.10 34.31
C SER A 297 -10.29 -14.89 33.97
N PRO A 298 -9.19 -14.73 34.74
CA PRO A 298 -7.97 -15.49 34.50
C PRO A 298 -8.19 -16.99 34.72
N VAL A 299 -7.51 -17.80 33.91
CA VAL A 299 -7.59 -19.26 33.96
C VAL A 299 -6.19 -19.85 34.11
N SER A 300 -5.95 -20.58 35.18
CA SER A 300 -4.70 -21.30 35.45
C SER A 300 -4.95 -22.63 36.14
N ILE A 301 -3.87 -23.29 36.54
CA ILE A 301 -3.97 -24.47 37.38
C ILE A 301 -4.63 -24.17 38.76
N VAL A 302 -4.55 -22.91 39.21
CA VAL A 302 -5.15 -22.45 40.48
C VAL A 302 -6.68 -22.43 40.33
N SER A 303 -7.21 -21.81 39.29
CA SER A 303 -8.66 -21.80 38.98
C SER A 303 -9.21 -23.22 38.86
N PHE A 304 -8.44 -24.11 38.23
CA PHE A 304 -8.80 -25.52 38.14
C PHE A 304 -8.79 -26.24 39.50
N ALA A 305 -7.76 -25.98 40.32
CA ALA A 305 -7.70 -26.56 41.71
C ALA A 305 -8.88 -26.09 42.58
N LYS A 306 -9.29 -24.82 42.45
CA LYS A 306 -10.50 -24.27 43.11
C LYS A 306 -11.76 -25.00 42.64
N ALA A 307 -11.93 -25.18 41.34
CA ALA A 307 -13.09 -25.89 40.75
C ALA A 307 -13.15 -27.36 41.19
N VAL A 308 -12.02 -28.07 41.19
CA VAL A 308 -11.95 -29.47 41.65
C VAL A 308 -12.30 -29.58 43.13
N ARG A 309 -11.86 -28.66 43.98
CA ARG A 309 -12.24 -28.62 45.39
C ARG A 309 -13.75 -28.40 45.54
N GLN A 310 -14.32 -27.46 44.82
CA GLN A 310 -15.77 -27.21 44.82
C GLN A 310 -16.56 -28.45 44.38
N ALA A 311 -16.11 -29.11 43.31
CA ALA A 311 -16.72 -30.35 42.81
C ALA A 311 -16.64 -31.47 43.84
N PHE A 312 -15.50 -31.63 44.51
CA PHE A 312 -15.31 -32.60 45.59
C PHE A 312 -16.31 -32.39 46.75
N TYR A 313 -16.70 -31.16 47.06
CA TYR A 313 -17.72 -30.80 48.04
C TYR A 313 -19.11 -30.60 47.40
N ASN A 314 -19.48 -31.42 46.44
CA ASN A 314 -20.80 -31.47 45.77
C ASN A 314 -21.23 -30.14 45.12
N GLY A 315 -20.29 -29.34 44.59
CA GLY A 315 -20.58 -28.11 43.86
C GLY A 315 -20.92 -26.91 44.74
N ASN A 316 -20.71 -26.97 46.04
CA ASN A 316 -21.01 -25.89 46.96
C ASN A 316 -20.03 -24.72 46.76
N GLU A 317 -20.54 -23.54 46.44
CA GLU A 317 -19.76 -22.33 46.12
C GLU A 317 -18.82 -21.89 47.28
N ARG A 318 -19.16 -22.19 48.55
CA ARG A 318 -18.30 -21.87 49.69
C ARG A 318 -16.96 -22.59 49.67
N PHE A 319 -16.83 -23.65 48.88
CA PHE A 319 -15.59 -24.42 48.73
C PHE A 319 -14.81 -24.05 47.47
N TYR A 320 -15.26 -23.02 46.71
CA TYR A 320 -14.46 -22.45 45.63
C TYR A 320 -13.30 -21.65 46.20
N GLY A 321 -12.17 -22.30 46.37
CA GLY A 321 -10.95 -21.73 46.94
C GLY A 321 -9.80 -22.73 46.89
N LEU A 322 -8.59 -22.31 47.23
CA LEU A 322 -7.42 -23.19 47.22
C LEU A 322 -7.62 -24.38 48.18
N PRO A 323 -7.15 -25.59 47.82
CA PRO A 323 -7.22 -26.76 48.69
C PRO A 323 -6.53 -26.53 50.02
N SER A 324 -7.19 -26.90 51.12
CA SER A 324 -6.59 -26.92 52.46
C SER A 324 -5.48 -27.98 52.53
N PRO A 325 -4.58 -27.92 53.52
CA PRO A 325 -3.56 -28.96 53.72
C PRO A 325 -4.11 -30.37 53.82
N SER A 326 -5.34 -30.52 54.34
CA SER A 326 -6.05 -31.81 54.46
C SER A 326 -6.59 -32.32 53.12
N ASP A 327 -7.06 -31.43 52.26
CA ASP A 327 -7.68 -31.79 50.97
C ASP A 327 -6.64 -31.97 49.86
N ARG A 328 -5.47 -31.39 50.05
CA ARG A 328 -4.43 -31.23 49.03
C ARG A 328 -3.98 -32.56 48.43
N ASN A 329 -3.67 -33.54 49.25
CA ASN A 329 -3.19 -34.85 48.80
C ASN A 329 -4.24 -35.60 47.99
N VAL A 330 -5.51 -35.47 48.34
CA VAL A 330 -6.63 -36.10 47.64
C VAL A 330 -6.85 -35.40 46.31
N ILE A 331 -6.92 -34.08 46.29
CA ILE A 331 -7.17 -33.28 45.09
C ILE A 331 -6.00 -33.40 44.11
N LEU A 332 -4.76 -33.34 44.59
CA LEU A 332 -3.57 -33.52 43.75
C LEU A 332 -3.45 -34.94 43.20
N SER A 333 -3.87 -35.96 43.94
CA SER A 333 -3.91 -37.34 43.43
C SER A 333 -4.95 -37.54 42.34
N TYR A 334 -6.08 -36.85 42.42
CA TYR A 334 -7.10 -36.83 41.34
C TYR A 334 -6.57 -36.14 40.06
N LEU A 335 -5.79 -35.07 40.22
CA LEU A 335 -5.17 -34.34 39.09
C LEU A 335 -4.07 -35.16 38.40
N SER A 336 -3.36 -36.02 39.16
CA SER A 336 -2.19 -36.77 38.64
C SER A 336 -2.52 -38.15 38.08
N ASN A 337 -3.65 -38.76 38.42
CA ASN A 337 -3.89 -40.19 38.19
C ASN A 337 -4.75 -40.54 36.95
N GLN A 338 -5.27 -39.58 36.19
CA GLN A 338 -6.00 -39.86 34.94
C GLN A 338 -5.20 -39.42 33.72
N SER A 339 -4.98 -40.31 32.76
CA SER A 339 -4.23 -40.08 31.54
C SER A 339 -4.80 -38.93 30.68
N ASP A 340 -6.10 -38.68 30.74
CA ASP A 340 -6.76 -37.56 30.04
C ASP A 340 -6.51 -36.21 30.76
N ASN A 341 -6.32 -36.23 32.07
CA ASN A 341 -6.01 -35.01 32.87
C ASN A 341 -4.56 -34.54 32.67
N ALA A 342 -3.63 -35.45 32.35
CA ALA A 342 -2.25 -35.06 32.05
C ALA A 342 -2.15 -34.16 30.79
N SER A 343 -3.02 -34.38 29.82
CA SER A 343 -3.13 -33.52 28.63
C SER A 343 -3.67 -32.13 28.96
N PHE A 344 -4.62 -32.01 29.88
CA PHE A 344 -5.17 -30.73 30.30
C PHE A 344 -4.18 -29.92 31.15
N LEU A 345 -3.50 -30.57 32.13
CA LEU A 345 -2.50 -29.93 32.96
C LEU A 345 -1.30 -29.40 32.18
N SER A 346 -0.89 -30.11 31.11
CA SER A 346 0.17 -29.64 30.22
C SER A 346 -0.17 -28.34 29.50
N SER A 347 -1.44 -27.94 29.48
CA SER A 347 -1.86 -26.64 28.99
C SER A 347 -1.49 -25.45 29.88
N PHE A 348 -1.28 -25.69 31.19
CA PHE A 348 -1.01 -24.63 32.17
C PHE A 348 0.35 -24.75 32.87
N VAL A 349 0.97 -25.92 32.84
CA VAL A 349 2.23 -26.20 33.50
C VAL A 349 3.15 -26.95 32.54
N ASP A 350 4.42 -26.59 32.51
CA ASP A 350 5.43 -27.27 31.75
C ASP A 350 5.72 -28.69 32.28
N THR A 351 6.46 -29.49 31.50
CA THR A 351 6.80 -30.87 31.83
C THR A 351 7.65 -31.03 33.11
N THR A 352 8.40 -29.98 33.50
CA THR A 352 9.24 -29.97 34.71
C THR A 352 8.49 -29.52 35.95
N GLY A 353 7.32 -28.89 35.80
CA GLY A 353 6.58 -28.25 36.87
C GLY A 353 7.24 -26.98 37.40
N GLN A 354 8.07 -26.33 36.58
CA GLN A 354 8.78 -25.10 36.93
C GLN A 354 8.02 -23.86 36.43
N VAL A 355 7.46 -23.94 35.20
CA VAL A 355 6.81 -22.81 34.57
C VAL A 355 5.29 -22.98 34.59
N MET A 356 4.59 -21.92 34.98
CA MET A 356 3.14 -21.85 34.99
C MET A 356 2.64 -20.80 34.03
N ARG A 357 1.51 -21.09 33.39
CA ARG A 357 0.80 -20.18 32.51
C ARG A 357 -0.53 -19.76 33.12
N VAL A 358 -0.78 -18.46 33.13
CA VAL A 358 -2.10 -17.87 33.45
C VAL A 358 -2.64 -17.29 32.15
N SER A 359 -3.76 -17.80 31.67
CA SER A 359 -4.41 -17.39 30.45
C SER A 359 -5.58 -16.46 30.72
N LEU A 360 -5.67 -15.38 29.99
CA LEU A 360 -6.80 -14.46 30.00
C LEU A 360 -7.09 -13.96 28.59
N LYS A 361 -8.25 -13.37 28.38
CA LYS A 361 -8.63 -12.75 27.13
C LYS A 361 -8.88 -11.27 27.35
N ILE A 362 -8.57 -10.47 26.34
CA ILE A 362 -8.85 -9.02 26.33
C ILE A 362 -9.85 -8.76 25.21
N ALA A 363 -10.79 -7.84 25.45
CA ALA A 363 -11.68 -7.31 24.42
C ALA A 363 -10.90 -6.47 23.41
N ASP A 364 -11.40 -6.35 22.17
CA ASP A 364 -10.72 -5.55 21.13
C ASP A 364 -10.94 -4.04 21.34
N ILE A 365 -10.34 -3.50 22.40
CA ILE A 365 -10.42 -2.08 22.79
C ILE A 365 -9.46 -1.17 22.00
N GLY A 366 -8.77 -1.71 21.01
CA GLY A 366 -7.78 -1.03 20.18
C GLY A 366 -6.38 -1.01 20.80
N SER A 367 -5.37 -1.06 19.92
CA SER A 367 -3.96 -1.27 20.26
C SER A 367 -3.42 -0.33 21.36
N ASN A 368 -3.81 0.97 21.36
CA ASN A 368 -3.30 1.93 22.34
C ASN A 368 -3.86 1.70 23.74
N LYS A 369 -5.17 1.40 23.85
CA LYS A 369 -5.78 1.08 25.14
C LYS A 369 -5.30 -0.25 25.67
N MET A 370 -5.10 -1.25 24.78
CA MET A 370 -4.50 -2.53 25.15
C MET A 370 -3.08 -2.36 25.68
N ASP A 371 -2.24 -1.55 25.00
CA ASP A 371 -0.87 -1.26 25.47
C ASP A 371 -0.88 -0.60 26.86
N SER A 372 -1.77 0.37 27.05
CA SER A 372 -1.94 1.03 28.34
C SER A 372 -2.41 0.05 29.43
N LEU A 373 -3.37 -0.82 29.13
CA LEU A 373 -3.88 -1.83 30.06
C LEU A 373 -2.77 -2.82 30.45
N ILE A 374 -1.98 -3.29 29.48
CA ILE A 374 -0.88 -4.23 29.74
C ILE A 374 0.22 -3.56 30.57
N ASN A 375 0.78 -2.42 30.13
CA ASN A 375 1.97 -1.83 30.73
C ASN A 375 1.67 -1.07 32.04
N HIS A 376 0.46 -0.51 32.23
CA HIS A 376 0.14 0.33 33.38
C HIS A 376 -0.81 -0.31 34.39
N VAL A 377 -1.43 -1.44 34.06
CA VAL A 377 -2.34 -2.14 34.97
C VAL A 377 -1.87 -3.58 35.21
N ILE A 378 -1.75 -4.41 34.16
CA ILE A 378 -1.46 -5.84 34.30
C ILE A 378 -0.02 -6.08 34.78
N GLU A 379 0.99 -5.49 34.13
CA GLU A 379 2.39 -5.66 34.55
C GLU A 379 2.65 -5.15 35.98
N PRO A 380 2.13 -3.98 36.41
CA PRO A 380 2.27 -3.56 37.81
C PRO A 380 1.61 -4.49 38.82
N GLU A 381 0.46 -5.12 38.49
CA GLU A 381 -0.16 -6.11 39.40
C GLU A 381 0.70 -7.40 39.51
N ILE A 382 1.30 -7.84 38.38
CA ILE A 382 2.26 -8.95 38.37
C ILE A 382 3.47 -8.61 39.27
N ASP A 383 4.03 -7.42 39.08
CA ASP A 383 5.19 -6.94 39.86
C ASP A 383 4.89 -6.88 41.35
N LYS A 384 3.73 -6.40 41.79
CA LYS A 384 3.34 -6.37 43.18
C LYS A 384 3.39 -7.76 43.87
N VAL A 385 3.06 -8.81 43.09
CA VAL A 385 3.00 -10.17 43.63
C VAL A 385 4.35 -10.88 43.61
N PHE A 386 5.18 -10.62 42.58
CA PHE A 386 6.37 -11.45 42.29
C PHE A 386 7.71 -10.73 42.38
N LYS A 387 7.78 -9.39 42.37
CA LYS A 387 9.04 -8.62 42.31
C LYS A 387 10.01 -8.84 43.45
N ASP A 388 9.49 -9.20 44.62
CA ASP A 388 10.31 -9.38 45.84
C ASP A 388 11.08 -10.72 45.85
N ASP A 389 10.94 -11.56 44.84
CA ASP A 389 11.56 -12.88 44.77
C ASP A 389 12.44 -12.99 43.51
N GLU A 390 13.76 -12.83 43.71
CA GLU A 390 14.74 -12.84 42.58
C GLU A 390 14.81 -14.18 41.83
N GLU A 391 14.29 -15.28 42.41
CA GLU A 391 14.25 -16.59 41.75
C GLU A 391 13.06 -16.71 40.79
N ILE A 392 12.07 -15.82 40.85
CA ILE A 392 10.87 -15.87 40.00
C ILE A 392 11.00 -14.87 38.85
N SER A 393 10.86 -15.34 37.63
CA SER A 393 10.75 -14.48 36.48
C SER A 393 9.34 -14.54 35.88
N THR A 394 8.83 -13.38 35.50
CA THR A 394 7.51 -13.24 34.88
C THR A 394 7.61 -12.62 33.50
N ALA A 395 6.76 -13.04 32.60
CA ALA A 395 6.68 -12.47 31.24
C ALA A 395 5.23 -12.46 30.75
N VAL A 396 4.81 -11.33 30.20
CA VAL A 396 3.55 -11.23 29.49
C VAL A 396 3.79 -11.58 28.03
N THR A 397 2.92 -12.38 27.42
CA THR A 397 2.99 -12.83 26.03
C THR A 397 1.58 -13.08 25.46
N GLY A 398 1.49 -13.65 24.29
CA GLY A 398 0.22 -13.96 23.63
C GLY A 398 -0.01 -13.13 22.37
N SER A 399 -1.02 -13.51 21.61
CA SER A 399 -1.31 -12.83 20.33
C SER A 399 -1.73 -11.37 20.51
N THR A 400 -2.32 -11.00 21.65
CA THR A 400 -2.66 -9.62 21.99
C THR A 400 -1.41 -8.74 22.08
N LEU A 401 -0.39 -9.18 22.84
CA LEU A 401 0.85 -8.43 22.97
C LEU A 401 1.59 -8.32 21.63
N LEU A 402 1.63 -9.42 20.85
CA LEU A 402 2.22 -9.42 19.52
C LEU A 402 1.52 -8.45 18.58
N PHE A 403 0.19 -8.36 18.65
CA PHE A 403 -0.59 -7.41 17.87
C PHE A 403 -0.28 -5.96 18.25
N VAL A 404 -0.27 -5.65 19.55
CA VAL A 404 0.01 -4.30 20.08
C VAL A 404 1.42 -3.85 19.71
N LYS A 405 2.43 -4.66 20.07
CA LYS A 405 3.86 -4.34 19.78
C LYS A 405 4.13 -4.35 18.27
N GLY A 406 3.51 -5.29 17.55
CA GLY A 406 3.60 -5.35 16.09
C GLY A 406 3.05 -4.08 15.42
N ASN A 407 1.92 -3.55 15.89
CA ASN A 407 1.35 -2.32 15.33
C ASN A 407 2.23 -1.09 15.60
N GLN A 408 2.80 -0.94 16.80
CA GLN A 408 3.74 0.14 17.12
C GLN A 408 4.98 0.07 16.22
N PHE A 409 5.57 -1.11 16.11
CA PHE A 409 6.74 -1.37 15.28
C PHE A 409 6.46 -1.10 13.78
N LEU A 410 5.26 -1.46 13.30
CA LEU A 410 4.79 -1.18 11.95
C LEU A 410 4.83 0.30 11.61
N ILE A 411 4.30 1.13 12.50
CA ILE A 411 4.20 2.58 12.28
C ILE A 411 5.57 3.24 12.26
N GLU A 412 6.46 2.85 13.17
CA GLU A 412 7.83 3.36 13.20
C GLU A 412 8.61 3.02 11.94
N ASN A 413 8.53 1.76 11.50
CA ASN A 413 9.18 1.30 10.26
C ASN A 413 8.61 1.99 9.02
N LEU A 414 7.29 2.20 8.95
CA LEU A 414 6.67 2.90 7.83
C LEU A 414 7.07 4.38 7.76
N ARG A 415 7.21 5.05 8.90
CA ARG A 415 7.75 6.43 8.94
C ARG A 415 9.16 6.49 8.38
N PHE A 416 10.03 5.55 8.79
CA PHE A 416 11.39 5.46 8.29
C PHE A 416 11.45 5.16 6.79
N SER A 417 10.68 4.17 6.32
CA SER A 417 10.64 3.80 4.91
C SER A 417 10.09 4.92 4.01
N LEU A 418 9.08 5.66 4.47
CA LEU A 418 8.56 6.83 3.74
C LEU A 418 9.62 7.93 3.61
N LEU A 419 10.34 8.22 4.68
CA LEU A 419 11.43 9.20 4.66
C LEU A 419 12.56 8.75 3.73
N LEU A 420 12.91 7.46 3.77
CA LEU A 420 13.92 6.88 2.87
C LEU A 420 13.48 6.95 1.40
N ALA A 421 12.21 6.63 1.10
CA ALA A 421 11.64 6.79 -0.24
C ALA A 421 11.81 8.23 -0.75
N PHE A 422 11.48 9.19 0.12
CA PHE A 422 11.65 10.59 -0.19
C PHE A 422 13.10 10.97 -0.53
N VAL A 423 14.06 10.54 0.29
CA VAL A 423 15.49 10.82 0.05
C VAL A 423 15.95 10.19 -1.26
N ILE A 424 15.59 8.95 -1.53
CA ILE A 424 16.00 8.25 -2.77
C ILE A 424 15.39 8.95 -4.00
N ILE A 425 14.11 9.32 -3.95
CA ILE A 425 13.46 10.05 -5.06
C ILE A 425 14.10 11.43 -5.25
N ALA A 426 14.43 12.13 -4.17
CA ALA A 426 15.15 13.40 -4.25
C ALA A 426 16.53 13.25 -4.92
N ILE A 427 17.26 12.17 -4.61
CA ILE A 427 18.54 11.84 -5.26
C ILE A 427 18.33 11.56 -6.76
N ILE A 428 17.31 10.79 -7.13
CA ILE A 428 17.01 10.53 -8.54
C ILE A 428 16.69 11.84 -9.26
N MET A 429 15.86 12.69 -8.67
CA MET A 429 15.56 14.01 -9.22
C MET A 429 16.82 14.88 -9.34
N ALA A 430 17.76 14.77 -8.38
CA ALA A 430 19.05 15.46 -8.46
C ALA A 430 19.88 14.99 -9.66
N ILE A 431 19.93 13.69 -9.89
CA ILE A 431 20.65 13.09 -11.03
C ILE A 431 19.98 13.51 -12.36
N LEU A 432 18.64 13.51 -12.41
CA LEU A 432 17.90 13.80 -13.63
C LEU A 432 18.00 15.26 -14.06
N PHE A 433 17.90 16.18 -13.11
CA PHE A 433 17.82 17.62 -13.42
C PHE A 433 19.10 18.39 -13.11
N ALA A 434 20.04 17.79 -12.41
CA ALA A 434 21.35 18.39 -12.03
C ALA A 434 21.24 19.79 -11.41
N ASN A 435 20.10 20.15 -10.80
CA ASN A 435 19.80 21.47 -10.27
C ASN A 435 18.96 21.39 -9.00
N ILE A 436 19.51 21.82 -7.87
CA ILE A 436 18.86 21.78 -6.56
C ILE A 436 17.49 22.50 -6.53
N ARG A 437 17.33 23.57 -7.30
CA ARG A 437 16.05 24.29 -7.37
C ARG A 437 14.97 23.45 -8.06
N MET A 438 15.34 22.76 -9.12
CA MET A 438 14.41 21.86 -9.83
C MET A 438 13.97 20.71 -8.94
N ILE A 439 14.87 20.21 -8.07
CA ILE A 439 14.52 19.18 -7.08
C ILE A 439 13.43 19.71 -6.14
N VAL A 440 13.65 20.88 -5.53
CA VAL A 440 12.68 21.47 -4.59
C VAL A 440 11.35 21.77 -5.30
N ILE A 441 11.41 22.38 -6.50
CA ILE A 441 10.21 22.69 -7.30
C ILE A 441 9.44 21.42 -7.66
N SER A 442 10.10 20.30 -7.94
CA SER A 442 9.45 19.04 -8.29
C SER A 442 8.86 18.31 -7.09
N LEU A 443 9.50 18.40 -5.92
CA LEU A 443 9.06 17.67 -4.74
C LEU A 443 7.86 18.32 -4.02
N ILE A 444 7.81 19.65 -3.95
CA ILE A 444 6.72 20.38 -3.26
C ILE A 444 5.33 19.95 -3.77
N PRO A 445 5.04 19.94 -5.09
CA PRO A 445 3.72 19.55 -5.60
C PRO A 445 3.33 18.10 -5.28
N ASN A 446 4.30 17.21 -5.04
CA ASN A 446 4.08 15.82 -4.71
C ASN A 446 3.87 15.58 -3.21
N PHE A 447 4.40 16.46 -2.34
CA PHE A 447 4.17 16.39 -0.89
C PHE A 447 2.80 16.89 -0.47
N ILE A 448 2.33 17.95 -1.09
CA ILE A 448 1.07 18.59 -0.70
C ILE A 448 -0.11 17.62 -0.75
N PRO A 449 -0.29 16.79 -1.80
CA PRO A 449 -1.35 15.78 -1.83
C PRO A 449 -1.29 14.78 -0.67
N LEU A 450 -0.10 14.36 -0.27
CA LEU A 450 0.08 13.45 0.87
C LEU A 450 -0.37 14.10 2.19
N ILE A 451 0.02 15.35 2.41
CA ILE A 451 -0.39 16.12 3.60
C ILE A 451 -1.91 16.35 3.58
N MET A 452 -2.49 16.64 2.41
CA MET A 452 -3.94 16.77 2.25
C MET A 452 -4.67 15.49 2.61
N THR A 453 -4.17 14.35 2.14
CA THR A 453 -4.76 13.03 2.44
C THR A 453 -4.63 12.70 3.93
N ALA A 454 -3.47 12.95 4.54
CA ALA A 454 -3.28 12.78 5.98
C ALA A 454 -4.21 13.71 6.79
N GLY A 455 -4.42 14.94 6.31
CA GLY A 455 -5.38 15.87 6.90
C GLY A 455 -6.82 15.37 6.82
N ILE A 456 -7.23 14.84 5.66
CA ILE A 456 -8.54 14.21 5.47
C ILE A 456 -8.71 13.03 6.44
N MET A 457 -7.72 12.15 6.55
CA MET A 457 -7.75 11.05 7.52
C MET A 457 -8.02 11.57 8.94
N GLY A 458 -7.32 12.61 9.37
CA GLY A 458 -7.52 13.20 10.70
C GLY A 458 -8.91 13.83 10.91
N TYR A 459 -9.49 14.48 9.89
CA TYR A 459 -10.83 15.07 9.98
C TYR A 459 -11.94 14.02 9.98
N PHE A 460 -11.80 12.96 9.19
CA PHE A 460 -12.79 11.88 9.09
C PHE A 460 -12.58 10.75 10.09
N GLY A 461 -11.57 10.88 10.98
CA GLY A 461 -11.30 9.88 11.99
C GLY A 461 -10.81 8.53 11.41
N ILE A 462 -10.14 8.55 10.26
CA ILE A 462 -9.54 7.36 9.67
C ILE A 462 -8.17 7.13 10.34
N PRO A 463 -7.99 6.05 11.12
CA PRO A 463 -6.76 5.84 11.86
C PRO A 463 -5.58 5.48 10.94
N LEU A 464 -4.38 5.82 11.40
CA LEU A 464 -3.15 5.34 10.79
C LEU A 464 -2.93 3.89 11.20
N LYS A 465 -3.15 2.97 10.26
CA LYS A 465 -2.93 1.53 10.36
C LYS A 465 -1.91 1.09 9.31
N PRO A 466 -1.41 -0.17 9.37
CA PRO A 466 -0.52 -0.70 8.33
C PRO A 466 -1.07 -0.55 6.90
N SER A 467 -2.35 -0.86 6.70
CA SER A 467 -3.03 -0.75 5.40
C SER A 467 -3.13 0.70 4.90
N THR A 468 -3.48 1.67 5.79
CA THR A 468 -3.57 3.08 5.41
C THR A 468 -2.21 3.75 5.27
N ALA A 469 -1.19 3.29 5.99
CA ALA A 469 0.16 3.83 5.88
C ALA A 469 0.83 3.49 4.53
N LEU A 470 0.50 2.33 3.92
CA LEU A 470 0.96 1.97 2.57
C LEU A 470 0.53 2.99 1.51
N ILE A 471 -0.60 3.68 1.72
CA ILE A 471 -1.14 4.69 0.80
C ILE A 471 -0.09 5.76 0.50
N PHE A 472 0.63 6.22 1.52
CA PHE A 472 1.63 7.27 1.38
C PHE A 472 2.81 6.84 0.50
N SER A 473 3.30 5.60 0.66
CA SER A 473 4.39 5.07 -0.17
C SER A 473 3.93 4.86 -1.62
N ILE A 474 2.75 4.27 -1.82
CA ILE A 474 2.18 4.00 -3.14
C ILE A 474 1.88 5.32 -3.87
N ALA A 475 1.11 6.21 -3.24
CA ALA A 475 0.69 7.46 -3.85
C ALA A 475 1.88 8.38 -4.13
N PHE A 476 2.89 8.42 -3.25
CA PHE A 476 4.11 9.20 -3.47
C PHE A 476 4.88 8.69 -4.69
N GLY A 477 5.10 7.37 -4.79
CA GLY A 477 5.78 6.77 -5.93
C GLY A 477 5.09 7.07 -7.27
N ILE A 478 3.76 7.07 -7.29
CA ILE A 478 2.96 7.33 -8.50
C ILE A 478 2.86 8.82 -8.80
N SER A 479 2.70 9.70 -7.79
CA SER A 479 2.50 11.14 -8.02
C SER A 479 3.71 11.82 -8.65
N VAL A 480 4.92 11.29 -8.39
CA VAL A 480 6.17 11.80 -8.94
C VAL A 480 6.26 11.57 -10.45
N ASP A 481 5.58 10.55 -11.00
CA ASP A 481 5.50 10.25 -12.43
C ASP A 481 5.00 11.46 -13.23
N ASP A 482 3.89 12.06 -12.84
CA ASP A 482 3.33 13.25 -13.51
C ASP A 482 4.30 14.43 -13.49
N SER A 483 5.01 14.66 -12.37
CA SER A 483 6.03 15.70 -12.26
C SER A 483 7.20 15.49 -13.21
N ILE A 484 7.69 14.25 -13.35
CA ILE A 484 8.80 13.91 -14.24
C ILE A 484 8.38 14.14 -15.70
N HIS A 485 7.21 13.65 -16.10
CA HIS A 485 6.69 13.86 -17.45
C HIS A 485 6.52 15.35 -17.77
N PHE A 486 5.99 16.14 -16.85
CA PHE A 486 5.84 17.59 -17.04
C PHE A 486 7.19 18.29 -17.15
N LEU A 487 8.12 17.99 -16.25
CA LEU A 487 9.43 18.65 -16.22
C LEU A 487 10.31 18.25 -17.41
N ALA A 488 10.24 16.99 -17.86
CA ALA A 488 10.92 16.55 -19.05
C ALA A 488 10.45 17.35 -20.29
N LYS A 489 9.13 17.49 -20.46
CA LYS A 489 8.57 18.29 -21.55
C LYS A 489 8.88 19.77 -21.38
N TYR A 490 8.79 20.32 -20.17
CA TYR A 490 9.16 21.71 -19.89
C TYR A 490 10.59 22.00 -20.30
N ARG A 491 11.54 21.13 -19.98
CA ARG A 491 12.93 21.28 -20.37
C ARG A 491 13.10 21.26 -21.89
N GLN A 492 12.45 20.32 -22.57
CA GLN A 492 12.45 20.25 -24.05
C GLN A 492 11.95 21.57 -24.67
N GLU A 493 10.81 22.09 -24.19
CA GLU A 493 10.23 23.33 -24.70
C GLU A 493 11.09 24.54 -24.34
N LEU A 494 11.76 24.52 -23.18
CA LEU A 494 12.65 25.59 -22.76
C LEU A 494 13.83 25.76 -23.73
N PHE A 495 14.44 24.66 -24.18
CA PHE A 495 15.46 24.67 -25.23
C PHE A 495 14.92 25.12 -26.57
N ALA A 496 13.84 24.52 -27.03
CA ALA A 496 13.22 24.86 -28.31
C ALA A 496 12.79 26.34 -28.41
N LYS A 497 12.46 26.97 -27.27
CA LYS A 497 12.02 28.38 -27.19
C LYS A 497 13.11 29.31 -26.65
N LYS A 498 14.40 28.98 -26.83
CA LYS A 498 15.54 29.81 -26.46
C LYS A 498 15.49 30.32 -25.02
N PHE A 499 15.15 29.44 -24.09
CA PHE A 499 15.04 29.66 -22.65
C PHE A 499 13.95 30.65 -22.21
N PHE A 500 12.90 30.82 -23.01
CA PHE A 500 11.79 31.69 -22.62
C PHE A 500 10.73 30.90 -21.82
N VAL A 501 10.82 30.97 -20.50
CA VAL A 501 10.04 30.21 -19.51
C VAL A 501 8.53 30.25 -19.76
N PRO A 502 7.85 31.41 -19.95
CA PRO A 502 6.40 31.46 -20.07
C PRO A 502 5.87 30.62 -21.23
N ILE A 503 6.50 30.70 -22.40
CA ILE A 503 6.06 29.93 -23.58
C ILE A 503 6.33 28.43 -23.37
N ALA A 504 7.48 28.07 -22.79
CA ALA A 504 7.82 26.70 -22.48
C ALA A 504 6.79 26.05 -21.54
N ILE A 505 6.35 26.77 -20.50
CA ILE A 505 5.30 26.31 -19.58
C ILE A 505 3.96 26.13 -20.31
N SER A 506 3.52 27.14 -21.11
CA SER A 506 2.26 27.07 -21.84
C SER A 506 2.21 25.86 -22.80
N ASN A 507 3.31 25.62 -23.53
CA ASN A 507 3.40 24.48 -24.44
C ASN A 507 3.39 23.14 -23.66
N SER A 508 4.08 23.07 -22.54
CA SER A 508 4.12 21.88 -21.69
C SER A 508 2.74 21.54 -21.11
N ILE A 509 2.00 22.56 -20.61
CA ILE A 509 0.61 22.37 -20.15
C ILE A 509 -0.27 21.82 -21.29
N LYS A 510 -0.15 22.35 -22.49
CA LYS A 510 -0.98 21.92 -23.63
C LYS A 510 -0.65 20.52 -24.12
N GLU A 511 0.62 20.16 -24.24
CA GLU A 511 1.03 18.88 -24.83
C GLU A 511 1.01 17.74 -23.80
N THR A 512 1.62 17.94 -22.62
CA THR A 512 1.70 16.89 -21.58
C THR A 512 0.46 16.86 -20.71
N GLY A 513 -0.16 18.02 -20.42
CA GLY A 513 -1.31 18.12 -19.56
C GLY A 513 -2.51 17.28 -19.99
N SER A 514 -2.72 17.09 -21.29
CA SER A 514 -3.78 16.19 -21.78
C SER A 514 -3.52 14.73 -21.41
N SER A 515 -2.28 14.26 -21.55
CA SER A 515 -1.90 12.90 -21.16
C SER A 515 -1.98 12.71 -19.65
N MET A 516 -1.47 13.67 -18.86
CA MET A 516 -1.57 13.65 -17.39
C MET A 516 -3.01 13.60 -16.91
N LEU A 517 -3.91 14.36 -17.53
CA LEU A 517 -5.32 14.35 -17.19
C LEU A 517 -5.97 13.00 -17.45
N TYR A 518 -5.66 12.38 -18.61
CA TYR A 518 -6.17 11.05 -18.93
C TYR A 518 -5.63 9.99 -17.97
N THR A 519 -4.33 9.99 -17.69
CA THR A 519 -3.71 9.02 -16.78
C THR A 519 -4.22 9.18 -15.35
N SER A 520 -4.36 10.41 -14.85
CA SER A 520 -4.87 10.67 -13.50
C SER A 520 -6.33 10.26 -13.34
N ILE A 521 -7.18 10.45 -14.37
CA ILE A 521 -8.56 9.95 -14.36
C ILE A 521 -8.58 8.42 -14.32
N ILE A 522 -7.74 7.77 -15.11
CA ILE A 522 -7.63 6.31 -15.11
C ILE A 522 -7.17 5.79 -13.74
N LEU A 523 -6.14 6.41 -13.18
CA LEU A 523 -5.64 6.06 -11.84
C LEU A 523 -6.71 6.28 -10.77
N PHE A 524 -7.40 7.42 -10.79
CA PHE A 524 -8.49 7.72 -9.85
C PHE A 524 -9.55 6.63 -9.87
N PHE A 525 -10.15 6.34 -11.01
CA PHE A 525 -11.18 5.30 -11.11
C PHE A 525 -10.61 3.89 -10.90
N GLY A 526 -9.37 3.65 -11.30
CA GLY A 526 -8.69 2.39 -11.06
C GLY A 526 -8.53 2.07 -9.57
N PHE A 527 -8.17 3.06 -8.74
CA PHE A 527 -8.08 2.87 -7.28
C PHE A 527 -9.44 2.92 -6.58
N VAL A 528 -10.42 3.68 -7.11
CA VAL A 528 -11.80 3.69 -6.57
C VAL A 528 -12.44 2.29 -6.59
N ILE A 529 -12.01 1.40 -7.48
CA ILE A 529 -12.51 0.02 -7.52
C ILE A 529 -12.37 -0.68 -6.17
N PHE A 530 -11.32 -0.40 -5.42
CA PHE A 530 -11.09 -1.02 -4.11
C PHE A 530 -12.09 -0.57 -3.03
N VAL A 531 -12.89 0.46 -3.29
CA VAL A 531 -14.01 0.85 -2.41
C VAL A 531 -15.10 -0.23 -2.36
N PHE A 532 -15.16 -1.09 -3.36
CA PHE A 532 -16.07 -2.24 -3.39
C PHE A 532 -15.57 -3.45 -2.62
N SER A 533 -14.43 -3.34 -1.92
CA SER A 533 -13.93 -4.39 -1.04
C SER A 533 -14.82 -4.56 0.18
N ASP A 534 -14.88 -5.77 0.66
CA ASP A 534 -15.43 -6.09 1.96
C ASP A 534 -14.48 -5.67 3.10
N PHE A 535 -13.15 -5.58 2.84
CA PHE A 535 -12.13 -5.26 3.85
C PHE A 535 -11.95 -3.76 4.03
N GLY A 536 -12.17 -3.25 5.26
CA GLY A 536 -12.08 -1.83 5.59
C GLY A 536 -10.72 -1.19 5.22
N GLY A 537 -9.62 -1.91 5.44
CA GLY A 537 -8.28 -1.45 5.05
C GLY A 537 -8.11 -1.28 3.54
N THR A 538 -8.68 -2.17 2.73
CA THR A 538 -8.68 -2.09 1.26
C THR A 538 -9.54 -0.94 0.76
N VAL A 539 -10.73 -0.73 1.36
CA VAL A 539 -11.60 0.42 1.05
C VAL A 539 -10.87 1.74 1.31
N ALA A 540 -10.24 1.86 2.48
CA ALA A 540 -9.46 3.05 2.82
C ALA A 540 -8.28 3.26 1.84
N LEU A 541 -7.54 2.18 1.50
CA LEU A 541 -6.47 2.23 0.52
C LEU A 541 -6.97 2.75 -0.84
N GLY A 542 -8.07 2.22 -1.34
CA GLY A 542 -8.65 2.64 -2.62
C GLY A 542 -9.08 4.10 -2.63
N LEU A 543 -9.89 4.50 -1.65
CA LEU A 543 -10.43 5.85 -1.57
C LEU A 543 -9.33 6.90 -1.36
N LEU A 544 -8.45 6.69 -0.38
CA LEU A 544 -7.42 7.67 -0.04
C LEU A 544 -6.34 7.77 -1.12
N THR A 545 -5.95 6.64 -1.75
CA THR A 545 -5.00 6.69 -2.87
C THR A 545 -5.61 7.42 -4.06
N SER A 546 -6.86 7.14 -4.41
CA SER A 546 -7.55 7.84 -5.51
C SER A 546 -7.63 9.34 -5.28
N LEU A 547 -8.00 9.77 -4.06
CA LEU A 547 -8.02 11.19 -3.68
C LEU A 547 -6.63 11.83 -3.73
N THR A 548 -5.61 11.13 -3.23
CA THR A 548 -4.22 11.63 -3.28
C THR A 548 -3.76 11.88 -4.72
N LEU A 549 -4.01 10.93 -5.62
CA LEU A 549 -3.64 11.05 -7.03
C LEU A 549 -4.45 12.14 -7.75
N PHE A 550 -5.72 12.31 -7.37
CA PHE A 550 -6.53 13.42 -7.87
C PHE A 550 -5.96 14.78 -7.44
N PHE A 551 -5.58 14.93 -6.19
CA PHE A 551 -4.91 16.16 -5.72
C PHE A 551 -3.54 16.35 -6.36
N ALA A 552 -2.77 15.28 -6.57
CA ALA A 552 -1.48 15.31 -7.25
C ALA A 552 -1.60 15.83 -8.69
N MET A 553 -2.64 15.42 -9.42
CA MET A 553 -2.93 15.95 -10.75
C MET A 553 -3.08 17.48 -10.72
N PHE A 554 -3.89 18.00 -9.79
CA PHE A 554 -4.09 19.45 -9.69
C PHE A 554 -2.82 20.19 -9.28
N THR A 555 -2.07 19.69 -8.31
CA THR A 555 -0.82 20.32 -7.87
C THR A 555 0.24 20.30 -8.98
N ASN A 556 0.34 19.21 -9.74
CA ASN A 556 1.28 19.08 -10.85
C ASN A 556 0.88 19.94 -12.08
N LEU A 557 -0.42 20.17 -12.31
CA LEU A 557 -0.90 21.00 -13.42
C LEU A 557 -1.04 22.50 -13.07
N THR A 558 -1.02 22.87 -11.78
CA THR A 558 -1.19 24.27 -11.36
C THR A 558 -0.01 24.79 -10.57
N LEU A 559 0.34 24.13 -9.46
CA LEU A 559 1.38 24.59 -8.55
C LEU A 559 2.79 24.40 -9.15
N LEU A 560 3.08 23.25 -9.74
CA LEU A 560 4.37 22.98 -10.37
C LEU A 560 4.71 24.03 -11.45
N PRO A 561 3.87 24.31 -12.45
CA PRO A 561 4.14 25.34 -13.42
C PRO A 561 4.16 26.75 -12.83
N ALA A 562 3.38 27.04 -11.78
CA ALA A 562 3.43 28.32 -11.07
C ALA A 562 4.76 28.53 -10.34
N LEU A 563 5.32 27.48 -9.72
CA LEU A 563 6.65 27.50 -9.10
C LEU A 563 7.75 27.70 -10.14
N LEU A 564 7.68 26.99 -11.27
CA LEU A 564 8.62 27.20 -12.38
C LEU A 564 8.60 28.65 -12.89
N MET A 565 7.41 29.24 -13.03
CA MET A 565 7.24 30.62 -13.48
C MET A 565 7.94 31.65 -12.56
N VAL A 566 8.02 31.37 -11.27
CA VAL A 566 8.59 32.28 -10.27
C VAL A 566 10.08 32.01 -10.02
N PHE A 567 10.45 30.74 -9.92
CA PHE A 567 11.76 30.34 -9.44
C PHE A 567 12.74 29.92 -10.53
N ASP A 568 12.28 29.63 -11.76
CA ASP A 568 13.17 29.33 -12.87
C ASP A 568 13.42 30.58 -13.73
N SER A 569 14.71 30.96 -13.87
CA SER A 569 15.14 32.15 -14.62
C SER A 569 15.56 31.87 -16.06
N GLY A 570 15.39 30.64 -16.57
CA GLY A 570 15.75 30.23 -17.93
C GLY A 570 17.22 30.36 -18.27
N LYS A 571 17.77 31.60 -18.22
CA LYS A 571 19.15 31.93 -18.60
C LYS A 571 20.24 31.23 -17.76
N ARG A 572 19.96 30.88 -16.51
CA ARG A 572 20.91 30.21 -15.60
C ARG A 572 21.08 28.74 -15.90
N ASN A 573 20.16 28.17 -16.67
CA ASN A 573 20.13 26.74 -17.06
C ASN A 573 20.98 26.43 -18.31
N GLN A 574 21.55 27.43 -18.98
CA GLN A 574 22.34 27.23 -20.21
C GLN A 574 23.63 26.41 -19.97
N ASN A 575 24.13 26.34 -18.75
CA ASN A 575 25.38 25.65 -18.41
C ASN A 575 25.15 24.23 -17.81
N PHE A 576 23.92 23.81 -17.66
CA PHE A 576 23.60 22.47 -17.11
C PHE A 576 23.11 21.56 -18.24
N HIS A 577 23.76 20.40 -18.39
CA HIS A 577 23.38 19.34 -19.32
C HIS A 577 22.84 18.14 -18.55
N PRO A 578 21.57 18.15 -18.12
CA PRO A 578 20.98 17.01 -17.43
C PRO A 578 20.78 15.84 -18.40
N LEU A 579 20.70 14.63 -17.84
CA LEU A 579 20.53 13.38 -18.60
C LEU A 579 19.34 13.43 -19.59
N ILE A 580 18.25 14.09 -19.21
CA ILE A 580 17.04 14.21 -20.04
C ILE A 580 17.29 15.08 -21.29
N GLU A 581 18.11 16.15 -21.17
CA GLU A 581 18.46 17.02 -22.31
C GLU A 581 19.29 16.29 -23.35
N HIS A 582 20.22 15.44 -22.93
CA HIS A 582 21.14 14.75 -23.85
C HIS A 582 20.42 13.80 -24.79
N TYR A 583 19.32 13.18 -24.32
CA TYR A 583 18.51 12.28 -25.13
C TYR A 583 17.56 12.99 -26.09
N GLU A 584 17.09 14.20 -25.73
CA GLU A 584 16.11 14.94 -26.55
C GLU A 584 16.77 15.88 -27.58
N PHE A 585 17.99 16.35 -27.30
CA PHE A 585 18.73 17.25 -28.17
C PHE A 585 19.04 16.65 -29.56
N TYR A 586 19.27 15.34 -29.64
CA TYR A 586 19.47 14.61 -30.88
C TYR A 586 18.17 14.28 -31.63
N ILE A 587 17.03 14.74 -31.14
CA ILE A 587 15.70 14.44 -31.68
C ILE A 587 15.07 15.68 -32.34
N GLU A 588 15.71 16.85 -32.25
CA GLU A 588 15.27 17.99 -33.08
C GLU A 588 15.45 17.67 -34.54
N ASP A 589 14.33 17.75 -35.19
CA ASP A 589 13.99 17.58 -36.59
C ASP A 589 14.92 18.28 -37.60
N GLU A 590 16.19 17.99 -37.57
CA GLU A 590 16.93 18.01 -38.84
C GLU A 590 16.52 16.73 -39.56
N ASP A 591 15.80 16.89 -40.62
CA ASP A 591 15.30 15.90 -41.54
C ASP A 591 16.28 14.73 -41.73
N GLU A 592 16.23 13.72 -40.84
CA GLU A 592 16.52 12.38 -41.25
C GLU A 592 15.31 11.94 -42.13
N GLU A 593 15.14 12.57 -43.28
CA GLU A 593 14.61 11.89 -44.41
C GLU A 593 15.52 10.68 -44.58
N ILE A 594 15.02 9.51 -44.23
CA ILE A 594 15.62 8.26 -44.67
C ILE A 594 15.56 8.42 -46.19
N ASP A 595 16.70 8.80 -46.78
CA ASP A 595 16.83 8.93 -48.21
C ASP A 595 16.65 7.52 -48.78
N THR A 596 15.41 7.20 -49.10
CA THR A 596 15.04 5.90 -49.66
C THR A 596 15.72 5.65 -50.99
N GLN A 597 16.35 6.68 -51.61
CA GLN A 597 17.12 6.53 -52.85
C GLN A 597 18.54 5.98 -52.56
N ASN A 598 19.06 6.09 -51.34
CA ASN A 598 20.37 5.57 -50.96
C ASN A 598 20.32 4.29 -50.07
N LEU A 599 19.17 3.67 -49.89
CA LEU A 599 19.05 2.35 -49.31
C LEU A 599 19.65 1.32 -50.31
N LEU A 600 20.94 1.00 -50.12
CA LEU A 600 21.57 -0.17 -50.72
C LEU A 600 20.90 -1.42 -50.12
N ILE A 601 19.86 -1.92 -50.81
CA ILE A 601 19.30 -3.24 -50.55
C ILE A 601 20.40 -4.22 -50.94
N LYS A 602 21.08 -4.84 -49.96
CA LYS A 602 21.97 -5.96 -50.24
C LYS A 602 21.15 -7.06 -50.91
N GLU A 603 21.55 -7.41 -52.13
CA GLU A 603 20.94 -8.42 -53.02
C GLU A 603 20.95 -9.86 -52.49
N ASN A 604 20.93 -10.09 -51.20
CA ASN A 604 20.95 -11.42 -50.57
C ASN A 604 19.68 -11.72 -49.75
N ASP A 605 18.54 -11.13 -50.16
CA ASP A 605 17.26 -11.54 -49.60
C ASP A 605 16.64 -12.64 -50.47
N PRO A 606 16.52 -13.91 -49.99
CA PRO A 606 16.01 -15.04 -50.76
C PRO A 606 14.52 -14.93 -51.13
N PHE A 607 13.84 -13.83 -50.76
CA PHE A 607 12.42 -13.58 -51.05
C PHE A 607 12.16 -12.54 -52.15
N VAL A 608 13.19 -11.96 -52.76
CA VAL A 608 12.99 -11.09 -53.94
C VAL A 608 13.08 -11.94 -55.18
N GLY A 609 11.94 -12.49 -55.59
CA GLY A 609 11.77 -13.18 -56.87
C GLY A 609 12.09 -12.26 -58.03
N THR A 610 13.02 -12.70 -58.86
CA THR A 610 13.37 -12.16 -60.15
C THR A 610 12.12 -11.85 -61.00
N THR A 611 11.78 -10.59 -61.19
CA THR A 611 11.03 -10.15 -62.38
C THR A 611 12.01 -9.48 -63.30
N LYS A 612 12.51 -10.26 -64.26
CA LYS A 612 13.09 -9.77 -65.50
C LYS A 612 11.97 -9.14 -66.35
N LYS A 613 12.19 -7.98 -66.75
CA LYS A 613 11.95 -7.13 -67.94
C LYS A 613 11.34 -5.80 -67.58
#